data_72a220041bd12500d10af29c756e059f
#
_entry.id   72a220041bd12500d10af29c756e059f
#
_cell.length_a   1.000
_cell.length_b   1.000
_cell.length_c   1.000
_cell.angle_alpha   90.00
_cell.angle_beta   90.00
_cell.angle_gamma   90.00
#
_symmetry.space_group_name_H-M   'P 1'
#
loop_
_entity.id
_entity.type
_entity.pdbx_description
1 polymer ?
#
loop_
_entity_poly.entity_id
_entity_poly.type
_entity_poly.pdbx_seq_one_letter_code
_entity_poly.pdbx_strand_id
1 'polypeptide(L)' 'MTISLNGETADARDAKTIAQLVERYQLPQKSILVEHNGLALRRHEWAERVLAEGDCVEFVRMVAGG' A
#
# COMPACT_ATOMS: atom_id res chain seq x y z
N MET A 1 8.29 10.00 -6.83
CA MET A 1 7.87 8.74 -7.47
C MET A 1 6.35 8.72 -7.58
N THR A 2 5.87 8.42 -8.74
CA THR A 2 4.44 8.38 -9.03
C THR A 2 3.97 6.93 -9.09
N ILE A 3 2.87 6.64 -8.43
CA ILE A 3 2.28 5.31 -8.38
C ILE A 3 0.79 5.44 -8.67
N SER A 4 0.14 4.30 -8.86
CA SER A 4 -1.32 4.23 -8.88
C SER A 4 -1.77 3.74 -7.51
N LEU A 5 -2.64 4.49 -6.87
CA LEU A 5 -3.15 4.16 -5.55
C LEU A 5 -4.66 4.08 -5.63
N ASN A 6 -5.20 2.87 -5.48
CA ASN A 6 -6.63 2.61 -5.64
C ASN A 6 -7.18 3.16 -6.96
N GLY A 7 -6.40 2.97 -8.04
CA GLY A 7 -6.82 3.38 -9.39
C GLY A 7 -6.57 4.83 -9.72
N GLU A 8 -6.00 5.60 -8.81
CA GLU A 8 -5.72 7.01 -9.04
C GLU A 8 -4.22 7.27 -8.97
N THR A 9 -3.75 8.18 -9.82
CA THR A 9 -2.36 8.61 -9.78
C THR A 9 -2.07 9.32 -8.46
N ALA A 10 -1.01 8.93 -7.79
CA ALA A 10 -0.65 9.49 -6.50
C ALA A 10 0.86 9.59 -6.34
N ASP A 11 1.29 10.51 -5.49
CA ASP A 11 2.69 10.66 -5.12
C ASP A 11 3.00 9.67 -3.99
N ALA A 12 4.08 8.92 -4.14
CA ALA A 12 4.50 7.96 -3.11
C ALA A 12 5.03 8.64 -1.84
N ARG A 13 5.19 9.98 -1.84
CA ARG A 13 5.63 10.75 -0.66
C ARG A 13 6.95 10.23 -0.08
N ASP A 14 7.89 9.97 -0.97
CA ASP A 14 9.22 9.46 -0.60
C ASP A 14 9.20 8.09 0.08
N ALA A 15 8.10 7.38 0.04
CA ALA A 15 8.04 6.02 0.54
C ALA A 15 8.84 5.11 -0.39
N LYS A 16 9.67 4.25 0.19
CA LYS A 16 10.48 3.30 -0.57
C LYS A 16 9.93 1.88 -0.48
N THR A 17 9.07 1.63 0.49
CA THR A 17 8.45 0.33 0.70
C THR A 17 6.95 0.50 0.93
N ILE A 18 6.23 -0.60 0.82
CA ILE A 18 4.79 -0.60 1.11
C ILE A 18 4.54 -0.16 2.56
N ALA A 19 5.38 -0.61 3.50
CA ALA A 19 5.21 -0.21 4.91
C ALA A 19 5.31 1.31 5.06
N GLN A 20 6.28 1.92 4.38
CA GLN A 20 6.43 3.37 4.43
C GLN A 20 5.27 4.09 3.77
N LEU A 21 4.75 3.54 2.68
CA LEU A 21 3.60 4.14 1.99
C LEU A 21 2.37 4.16 2.90
N VAL A 22 2.10 3.05 3.58
CA VAL A 22 0.99 2.96 4.53
C VAL A 22 1.17 4.00 5.64
N GLU A 23 2.38 4.17 6.11
CA GLU A 23 2.70 5.14 7.15
C GLU A 23 2.53 6.58 6.67
N ARG A 24 3.02 6.90 5.47
CA ARG A 24 2.91 8.25 4.90
C ARG A 24 1.47 8.69 4.73
N TYR A 25 0.60 7.77 4.37
CA TYR A 25 -0.82 8.06 4.17
C TYR A 25 -1.64 7.83 5.44
N GLN A 26 -0.98 7.49 6.55
CA GLN A 26 -1.61 7.34 7.87
C GLN A 26 -2.80 6.38 7.84
N LEU A 27 -2.62 5.26 7.15
CA LEU A 27 -3.68 4.27 7.00
C LEU A 27 -3.75 3.36 8.23
N PRO A 28 -4.93 2.84 8.55
CA PRO A 28 -5.08 1.97 9.73
C PRO A 28 -4.50 0.59 9.46
N GLN A 29 -3.25 0.40 9.83
CA GLN A 29 -2.46 -0.78 9.50
C GLN A 29 -3.13 -2.10 9.87
N LYS A 30 -3.91 -2.12 10.94
CA LYS A 30 -4.54 -3.35 11.41
C LYS A 30 -5.84 -3.67 10.69
N SER A 31 -6.33 -2.73 9.88
CA SER A 31 -7.65 -2.84 9.27
C SER A 31 -7.62 -2.82 7.76
N ILE A 32 -6.45 -2.93 7.15
CA ILE A 32 -6.36 -2.90 5.69
C ILE A 32 -5.64 -4.13 5.15
N LEU A 33 -6.02 -4.49 3.94
CA LEU A 33 -5.28 -5.41 3.10
C LEU A 33 -4.60 -4.59 2.02
N VAL A 34 -3.41 -5.00 1.62
CA VAL A 34 -2.66 -4.31 0.58
C VAL A 34 -2.38 -5.26 -0.56
N GLU A 35 -2.65 -4.80 -1.78
CA GLU A 35 -2.20 -5.49 -3.00
C GLU A 35 -1.15 -4.62 -3.68
N HIS A 36 -0.10 -5.24 -4.14
CA HIS A 36 0.99 -4.57 -4.83
C HIS A 36 1.20 -5.26 -6.18
N ASN A 37 0.90 -4.54 -7.26
CA ASN A 37 0.98 -5.09 -8.62
C ASN A 37 0.22 -6.40 -8.75
N GLY A 38 -0.97 -6.44 -8.15
CA GLY A 38 -1.84 -7.60 -8.22
C GLY A 38 -1.57 -8.69 -7.20
N LEU A 39 -0.55 -8.53 -6.38
CA LEU A 39 -0.20 -9.54 -5.38
C LEU A 39 -0.66 -9.08 -4.01
N ALA A 40 -1.50 -9.90 -3.37
CA ALA A 40 -1.94 -9.63 -2.00
C ALA A 40 -0.79 -9.86 -1.04
N LEU A 41 -0.51 -8.88 -0.21
CA LEU A 41 0.61 -8.93 0.73
C LEU A 41 0.13 -9.20 2.13
N ARG A 42 0.88 -10.01 2.86
CA ARG A 42 0.70 -10.13 4.29
C ARG A 42 1.38 -8.96 4.98
N ARG A 43 0.88 -8.58 6.13
CA ARG A 43 1.38 -7.40 6.82
C ARG A 43 2.89 -7.44 7.05
N HIS A 44 3.43 -8.61 7.41
CA HIS A 44 4.87 -8.73 7.67
C HIS A 44 5.72 -8.58 6.40
N GLU A 45 5.10 -8.63 5.23
CA GLU A 45 5.82 -8.46 3.96
C GLU A 45 5.96 -6.99 3.57
N TRP A 46 5.21 -6.10 4.18
CA TRP A 46 5.16 -4.70 3.76
C TRP A 46 6.53 -4.01 3.85
N ALA A 47 7.28 -4.29 4.90
CA ALA A 47 8.57 -3.64 5.11
C ALA A 47 9.64 -4.08 4.12
N GLU A 48 9.46 -5.24 3.51
CA GLU A 48 10.41 -5.79 2.55
C GLU A 48 9.99 -5.53 1.10
N ARG A 49 8.80 -5.02 0.89
CA ARG A 49 8.24 -4.86 -0.44
C ARG A 49 8.59 -3.49 -0.99
N VAL A 50 9.53 -3.44 -1.91
CA VAL A 50 10.06 -2.20 -2.47
C VAL A 50 9.10 -1.63 -3.51
N LEU A 51 8.88 -0.32 -3.45
CA LEU A 51 8.09 0.41 -4.45
C LEU A 51 8.97 0.85 -5.61
N ALA A 52 8.37 0.88 -6.80
CA ALA A 52 9.02 1.39 -7.99
C ALA A 52 8.07 2.34 -8.71
N GLU A 53 8.64 3.20 -9.54
CA GLU A 53 7.86 4.14 -10.34
C GLU A 53 6.80 3.40 -11.16
N GLY A 54 5.57 3.88 -11.11
CA GLY A 54 4.49 3.30 -11.89
C GLY A 54 3.82 2.10 -11.25
N ASP A 55 4.26 1.69 -10.06
CA ASP A 55 3.64 0.55 -9.37
C ASP A 55 2.16 0.80 -9.09
N CYS A 56 1.42 -0.29 -9.03
CA CYS A 56 0.00 -0.28 -8.75
C CYS A 56 -0.22 -0.81 -7.33
N VAL A 57 -0.81 0.01 -6.48
CA VAL A 57 -1.06 -0.36 -5.08
C VAL A 57 -2.53 -0.16 -4.78
N GLU A 58 -3.12 -1.16 -4.13
CA GLU A 58 -4.51 -1.06 -3.69
C GLU A 58 -4.60 -1.34 -2.20
N PHE A 59 -5.36 -0.49 -1.52
CA PHE A 59 -5.67 -0.68 -0.12
C PHE A 59 -7.15 -1.02 0.02
N VAL A 60 -7.44 -2.12 0.66
CA VAL A 60 -8.80 -2.54 0.91
C VAL A 60 -9.03 -2.51 2.41
N ARG A 61 -10.01 -1.74 2.86
CA ARG A 61 -10.32 -1.70 4.28
C ARG A 61 -11.14 -2.93 4.64
N MET A 62 -10.65 -3.66 5.64
CA MET A 62 -11.41 -4.78 6.15
C MET A 62 -12.53 -4.26 7.03
N VAL A 63 -13.74 -4.64 6.71
CA VAL A 63 -14.87 -4.35 7.58
C VAL A 63 -14.85 -5.42 8.66
N ALA A 64 -14.77 -4.97 9.90
CA ALA A 64 -14.89 -5.89 11.02
C ALA A 64 -16.23 -6.57 10.84
N GLY A 65 -16.21 -7.80 10.49
CA GLY A 65 -17.39 -8.48 10.07
C GLY A 65 -18.29 -8.78 11.23
N GLY A 66 -18.35 -8.04 11.89
CA GLY A 66 -19.25 -8.41 12.87
C GLY A 66 -19.59 -9.81 12.67
#